data_6c663e371bf67b6a63a3e2a8b547802e
#
_entry.id   6c663e371bf67b6a63a3e2a8b547802e
#
_cell.length_a   1.000
_cell.length_b   1.000
_cell.length_c   1.000
_cell.angle_alpha   90.00
_cell.angle_beta   90.00
_cell.angle_gamma   90.00
#
_symmetry.space_group_name_H-M   'P 1'
#
loop_
_entity.id
_entity.type
_entity.pdbx_description
1 polymer ?
#
loop_
_entity_poly.entity_id
_entity_poly.type
_entity_poly.pdbx_seq_one_letter_code
_entity_poly.pdbx_strand_id
1 'polypeptide(L)'
;DEGVAPGSIVVLTGLGLEKSAVWAHRRYGNQVLWNGAVDDEGRNLGLAANDVPEAPPDVVLCESIRRFKGLERPVVILLEVPRDDPERLDRLLYIGMSRARQHLVLIAPLAVIRRVAPGTA
;
A
#
# COMPACT_ATOMS: atom_id res chain seq x y z
N ASP A 1 6.83 16.03 0.12
CA ASP A 1 8.20 15.99 0.58
C ASP A 1 9.17 16.37 -0.46
N GLU A 2 10.19 17.06 -0.02
CA GLU A 2 11.27 17.44 -0.91
C GLU A 2 11.99 16.22 -1.42
N GLY A 3 12.22 16.15 -2.71
CA GLY A 3 13.01 15.13 -3.33
C GLY A 3 12.32 13.79 -3.56
N VAL A 4 11.05 13.66 -3.19
CA VAL A 4 10.32 12.42 -3.43
C VAL A 4 9.10 12.69 -4.29
N ALA A 5 9.14 12.21 -5.52
CA ALA A 5 8.02 12.38 -6.44
C ALA A 5 6.88 11.43 -6.05
N PRO A 6 5.62 11.86 -6.21
CA PRO A 6 4.48 10.99 -5.91
C PRO A 6 4.53 9.64 -6.63
N GLY A 7 5.03 9.61 -7.87
CA GLY A 7 5.16 8.37 -8.63
C GLY A 7 6.17 7.38 -8.06
N SER A 8 7.03 7.83 -7.14
CA SER A 8 8.00 6.96 -6.47
C SER A 8 7.44 6.29 -5.23
N ILE A 9 6.21 6.62 -4.82
CA ILE A 9 5.60 6.17 -3.58
C ILE A 9 4.43 5.28 -3.91
N VAL A 10 4.29 4.19 -3.16
CA VAL A 10 3.07 3.39 -3.15
C VAL A 10 2.58 3.23 -1.72
N VAL A 11 1.28 3.35 -1.53
CA VAL A 11 0.63 3.02 -0.27
C VAL A 11 0.05 1.62 -0.43
N LEU A 12 0.56 0.69 0.36
CA LEU A 12 0.10 -0.69 0.33
C LEU A 12 -0.75 -0.98 1.56
N THR A 13 -1.93 -1.52 1.32
CA THR A 13 -2.84 -1.90 2.40
C THR A 13 -2.94 -3.41 2.50
N GLY A 14 -3.01 -3.91 3.74
CA GLY A 14 -3.24 -5.33 4.00
C GLY A 14 -4.66 -5.78 3.72
N LEU A 15 -5.55 -4.84 3.40
CA LEU A 15 -6.94 -5.14 3.05
C LEU A 15 -7.14 -5.01 1.55
N GLY A 16 -8.19 -5.63 1.01
CA GLY A 16 -8.63 -5.29 -0.34
C GLY A 16 -9.11 -3.84 -0.35
N LEU A 17 -9.00 -3.16 -1.49
CA LEU A 17 -9.33 -1.74 -1.55
C LEU A 17 -10.80 -1.47 -1.19
N GLU A 18 -11.70 -2.42 -1.44
CA GLU A 18 -13.10 -2.30 -1.05
C GLU A 18 -13.28 -2.09 0.45
N LYS A 19 -12.36 -2.64 1.26
CA LYS A 19 -12.45 -2.62 2.71
C LYS A 19 -11.46 -1.64 3.35
N SER A 20 -10.67 -0.95 2.55
CA SER A 20 -9.63 -0.07 3.05
C SER A 20 -10.21 1.30 3.40
N ALA A 21 -10.04 1.71 4.66
CA ALA A 21 -10.42 3.06 5.09
C ALA A 21 -9.54 4.10 4.43
N VAL A 22 -8.28 3.77 4.18
CA VAL A 22 -7.35 4.68 3.53
C VAL A 22 -7.79 4.94 2.10
N TRP A 23 -8.20 3.91 1.36
CA TRP A 23 -8.72 4.09 0.01
C TRP A 23 -10.04 4.87 0.01
N ALA A 24 -10.91 4.58 0.98
CA ALA A 24 -12.20 5.28 1.08
C ALA A 24 -12.01 6.79 1.31
N HIS A 25 -11.01 7.17 2.07
CA HIS A 25 -10.71 8.58 2.32
C HIS A 25 -10.02 9.25 1.13
N ARG A 26 -9.05 8.61 0.56
CA ARG A 26 -8.34 8.90 -0.69
C ARG A 26 -7.56 10.20 -0.78
N ARG A 27 -8.01 11.29 -0.17
CA ARG A 27 -7.33 12.58 -0.25
C ARG A 27 -6.71 12.94 1.08
N TYR A 28 -5.43 13.21 1.07
CA TYR A 28 -4.66 13.56 2.26
C TYR A 28 -3.89 14.84 2.00
N GLY A 29 -4.45 15.98 2.44
CA GLY A 29 -3.88 17.27 2.12
C GLY A 29 -3.93 17.51 0.61
N ASN A 30 -2.79 17.75 0.02
CA ASN A 30 -2.68 17.95 -1.43
C ASN A 30 -2.42 16.63 -2.18
N GLN A 31 -2.30 15.52 -1.47
CA GLN A 31 -2.04 14.23 -2.09
C GLN A 31 -3.33 13.45 -2.32
N VAL A 32 -3.43 12.84 -3.48
CA VAL A 32 -4.57 12.00 -3.84
C VAL A 32 -4.05 10.60 -4.12
N LEU A 33 -4.70 9.60 -3.52
CA LEU A 33 -4.43 8.21 -3.83
C LEU A 33 -5.15 7.81 -5.10
N TRP A 34 -4.54 6.93 -5.89
CA TRP A 34 -5.04 6.57 -7.21
C TRP A 34 -4.85 5.08 -7.46
N ASN A 35 -5.78 4.50 -8.18
CA ASN A 35 -5.64 3.14 -8.71
C ASN A 35 -6.55 3.00 -9.94
N GLY A 36 -5.95 2.73 -11.09
CA GLY A 36 -6.68 2.64 -12.35
C GLY A 36 -7.39 1.32 -12.60
N ALA A 37 -7.20 0.33 -11.70
CA ALA A 37 -7.77 -1.00 -11.90
C ALA A 37 -9.06 -1.22 -11.11
N VAL A 38 -9.47 -0.25 -10.29
CA VAL A 38 -10.65 -0.36 -9.43
C VAL A 38 -11.55 0.85 -9.59
N ASP A 39 -12.82 0.71 -9.17
CA ASP A 39 -13.74 1.84 -9.13
C ASP A 39 -13.57 2.63 -7.82
N ASP A 40 -14.42 3.64 -7.63
CA ASP A 40 -14.31 4.51 -6.45
C ASP A 40 -14.51 3.78 -5.14
N GLU A 41 -15.27 2.67 -5.15
CA GLU A 41 -15.46 1.84 -3.98
C GLU A 41 -14.36 0.80 -3.79
N GLY A 42 -13.37 0.77 -4.68
CA GLY A 42 -12.27 -0.18 -4.58
C GLY A 42 -12.55 -1.53 -5.20
N ARG A 43 -13.63 -1.67 -5.95
CA ARG A 43 -13.98 -2.92 -6.61
C ARG A 43 -13.21 -3.08 -7.91
N ASN A 44 -12.74 -4.29 -8.15
CA ASN A 44 -11.97 -4.60 -9.35
C ASN A 44 -12.82 -4.37 -10.60
N LEU A 45 -12.28 -3.59 -11.55
CA LEU A 45 -12.95 -3.32 -12.81
C LEU A 45 -12.79 -4.47 -13.82
N GLY A 46 -11.95 -5.46 -13.52
CA GLY A 46 -11.76 -6.60 -14.40
C GLY A 46 -10.96 -6.26 -15.66
N LEU A 47 -10.19 -5.19 -15.65
CA LEU A 47 -9.41 -4.79 -16.82
C LEU A 47 -8.21 -5.69 -17.00
N ALA A 48 -7.88 -5.97 -18.28
CA ALA A 48 -6.61 -6.62 -18.61
C ALA A 48 -5.45 -5.67 -18.28
N ALA A 49 -4.26 -6.23 -18.05
CA ALA A 49 -3.11 -5.42 -17.64
C ALA A 49 -2.84 -4.25 -18.60
N ASN A 50 -2.99 -4.49 -19.90
CA ASN A 50 -2.75 -3.46 -20.91
C ASN A 50 -3.82 -2.38 -20.96
N ASP A 51 -4.98 -2.65 -20.35
CA ASP A 51 -6.11 -1.72 -20.38
C ASP A 51 -6.19 -0.86 -19.13
N VAL A 52 -5.33 -1.12 -18.14
CA VAL A 52 -5.28 -0.31 -16.93
C VAL A 52 -4.61 1.02 -17.28
N PRO A 53 -5.27 2.17 -17.00
CA PRO A 53 -4.67 3.46 -17.33
C PRO A 53 -3.38 3.70 -16.55
N GLU A 54 -2.48 4.44 -17.16
CA GLU A 54 -1.27 4.87 -16.47
C GLU A 54 -1.60 5.94 -15.44
N ALA A 55 -0.85 5.95 -14.35
CA ALA A 55 -1.09 6.93 -13.29
C ALA A 55 -0.75 8.34 -13.76
N PRO A 56 -1.58 9.33 -13.43
CA PRO A 56 -1.17 10.73 -13.60
C PRO A 56 0.11 11.01 -12.79
N PRO A 57 0.89 12.03 -13.17
CA PRO A 57 2.20 12.25 -12.53
C PRO A 57 2.13 12.76 -11.09
N ASP A 58 1.00 13.26 -10.64
CA ASP A 58 0.87 13.90 -9.35
C ASP A 58 0.05 13.11 -8.34
N VAL A 59 -0.14 11.82 -8.56
CA VAL A 59 -0.89 10.97 -7.65
C VAL A 59 0.00 9.89 -7.05
N VAL A 60 -0.41 9.37 -5.89
CA VAL A 60 0.26 8.26 -5.22
C VAL A 60 -0.55 6.99 -5.45
N LEU A 61 0.10 5.95 -5.96
CA LEU A 61 -0.56 4.67 -6.17
C LEU A 61 -0.96 4.08 -4.81
N CYS A 62 -2.20 3.63 -4.71
CA CYS A 62 -2.69 2.88 -3.56
C CYS A 62 -3.13 1.51 -4.05
N GLU A 63 -2.60 0.44 -3.45
CA GLU A 63 -2.90 -0.91 -3.89
C GLU A 63 -2.92 -1.86 -2.71
N SER A 64 -3.61 -2.98 -2.85
CA SER A 64 -3.50 -4.04 -1.85
C SER A 64 -2.15 -4.75 -2.03
N ILE A 65 -1.64 -5.30 -0.93
CA ILE A 65 -0.37 -6.03 -0.96
C ILE A 65 -0.42 -7.15 -1.98
N ARG A 66 -1.54 -7.85 -2.06
CA ARG A 66 -1.68 -8.99 -2.97
C ARG A 66 -1.62 -8.59 -4.42
N ARG A 67 -2.26 -7.48 -4.78
CA ARG A 67 -2.27 -7.02 -6.18
C ARG A 67 -0.95 -6.41 -6.59
N PHE A 68 -0.18 -5.92 -5.63
CA PHE A 68 1.13 -5.34 -5.89
C PHE A 68 2.25 -6.38 -5.94
N LYS A 69 1.90 -7.65 -5.77
CA LYS A 69 2.87 -8.73 -5.74
C LYS A 69 3.71 -8.73 -7.02
N GLY A 70 5.03 -8.83 -6.85
CA GLY A 70 5.96 -8.82 -7.98
C GLY A 70 6.39 -7.45 -8.44
N LEU A 71 5.80 -6.39 -7.91
CA LEU A 71 6.16 -5.02 -8.25
C LEU A 71 6.97 -4.40 -7.11
N GLU A 72 7.55 -3.24 -7.36
CA GLU A 72 8.29 -2.53 -6.32
C GLU A 72 8.31 -1.03 -6.60
N ARG A 73 8.60 -0.26 -5.55
CA ARG A 73 8.74 1.20 -5.62
C ARG A 73 9.87 1.63 -4.72
N PRO A 74 10.48 2.79 -4.97
CA PRO A 74 11.49 3.33 -4.07
C PRO A 74 10.99 3.52 -2.65
N VAL A 75 9.76 4.00 -2.48
CA VAL A 75 9.18 4.25 -1.15
C VAL A 75 7.87 3.48 -1.03
N VAL A 76 7.75 2.68 0.02
CA VAL A 76 6.52 1.93 0.32
C VAL A 76 6.02 2.36 1.69
N ILE A 77 4.74 2.75 1.74
CA ILE A 77 4.04 3.01 3.00
C ILE A 77 3.08 1.84 3.19
N LEU A 78 3.32 1.03 4.22
CA LEU A 78 2.55 -0.17 4.48
C LEU A 78 1.65 0.06 5.69
N LEU A 79 0.35 -0.21 5.53
CA LEU A 79 -0.62 0.02 6.59
C LEU A 79 -1.79 -0.97 6.51
N GLU A 80 -2.69 -0.88 7.48
CA GLU A 80 -3.89 -1.71 7.56
C GLU A 80 -3.56 -3.21 7.53
N VAL A 81 -2.49 -3.62 8.21
CA VAL A 81 -2.11 -5.03 8.25
C VAL A 81 -3.00 -5.79 9.24
N PRO A 82 -3.37 -7.05 8.96
CA PRO A 82 -4.20 -7.83 9.88
C PRO A 82 -3.48 -8.15 11.17
N ARG A 83 -4.22 -8.21 12.28
CA ARG A 83 -3.65 -8.49 13.60
C ARG A 83 -4.20 -9.76 14.24
N ASP A 84 -5.29 -10.27 13.71
CA ASP A 84 -6.03 -11.39 14.30
C ASP A 84 -5.55 -12.76 13.81
N ASP A 85 -4.67 -12.80 12.82
CA ASP A 85 -4.13 -14.02 12.25
C ASP A 85 -2.62 -13.86 12.08
N PRO A 86 -1.83 -14.38 13.05
CA PRO A 86 -0.37 -14.19 12.99
C PRO A 86 0.30 -14.72 11.74
N GLU A 87 -0.15 -15.85 11.20
CA GLU A 87 0.45 -16.41 9.99
C GLU A 87 0.18 -15.52 8.79
N ARG A 88 -1.04 -15.03 8.67
CA ARG A 88 -1.40 -14.14 7.58
C ARG A 88 -0.68 -12.80 7.71
N LEU A 89 -0.56 -12.29 8.93
CA LEU A 89 0.19 -11.08 9.20
C LEU A 89 1.64 -11.23 8.75
N ASP A 90 2.29 -12.32 9.14
CA ASP A 90 3.69 -12.55 8.79
C ASP A 90 3.88 -12.62 7.28
N ARG A 91 2.98 -13.30 6.56
CA ARG A 91 3.07 -13.40 5.11
C ARG A 91 2.90 -12.04 4.45
N LEU A 92 1.91 -11.26 4.89
CA LEU A 92 1.66 -9.95 4.30
C LEU A 92 2.78 -8.97 4.61
N LEU A 93 3.33 -9.02 5.83
CA LEU A 93 4.46 -8.18 6.18
C LEU A 93 5.68 -8.52 5.33
N TYR A 94 5.98 -9.81 5.15
CA TYR A 94 7.11 -10.22 4.34
C TYR A 94 6.96 -9.72 2.89
N ILE A 95 5.79 -9.94 2.30
CA ILE A 95 5.53 -9.52 0.92
C ILE A 95 5.59 -8.00 0.81
N GLY A 96 4.89 -7.30 1.71
CA GLY A 96 4.83 -5.84 1.66
C GLY A 96 6.17 -5.19 1.86
N MET A 97 6.93 -5.65 2.85
CA MET A 97 8.21 -5.07 3.17
C MET A 97 9.24 -5.28 2.06
N SER A 98 9.12 -6.39 1.31
CA SER A 98 10.05 -6.66 0.23
C SER A 98 9.78 -5.84 -1.03
N ARG A 99 8.71 -5.03 -1.07
CA ARG A 99 8.39 -4.19 -2.23
C ARG A 99 9.12 -2.85 -2.23
N ALA A 100 9.74 -2.46 -1.10
CA ALA A 100 10.45 -1.18 -1.00
C ALA A 100 11.90 -1.34 -1.46
N ARG A 101 12.32 -0.51 -2.40
CA ARG A 101 13.71 -0.52 -2.87
C ARG A 101 14.61 0.36 -2.00
N GLN A 102 14.09 1.43 -1.44
CA GLN A 102 14.88 2.39 -0.69
C GLN A 102 14.36 2.65 0.71
N HIS A 103 13.07 2.93 0.85
CA HIS A 103 12.50 3.30 2.13
C HIS A 103 11.19 2.57 2.37
N LEU A 104 11.05 2.05 3.57
CA LEU A 104 9.80 1.44 4.03
C LEU A 104 9.28 2.22 5.23
N VAL A 105 8.02 2.61 5.18
CA VAL A 105 7.30 3.18 6.31
C VAL A 105 6.20 2.21 6.70
N LEU A 106 6.23 1.72 7.93
CA LEU A 106 5.20 0.82 8.44
C LEU A 106 4.34 1.59 9.44
N ILE A 107 3.05 1.72 9.13
CA ILE A 107 2.08 2.33 10.03
C ILE A 107 1.21 1.22 10.58
N ALA A 108 1.39 0.90 11.87
CA ALA A 108 0.74 -0.24 12.48
C ALA A 108 0.70 -0.07 13.99
N PRO A 109 -0.16 -0.82 14.69
CA PRO A 109 -0.15 -0.83 16.15
C PRO A 109 1.19 -1.30 16.69
N LEU A 110 1.51 -0.86 17.89
CA LEU A 110 2.80 -1.17 18.53
C LEU A 110 3.08 -2.67 18.61
N ALA A 111 2.05 -3.48 18.82
CA ALA A 111 2.21 -4.93 18.87
C ALA A 111 2.76 -5.49 17.55
N VAL A 112 2.32 -4.95 16.42
CA VAL A 112 2.82 -5.36 15.10
C VAL A 112 4.25 -4.89 14.91
N ILE A 113 4.54 -3.64 15.31
CA ILE A 113 5.89 -3.09 15.18
C ILE A 113 6.88 -3.92 15.98
N ARG A 114 6.51 -4.33 17.19
CA ARG A 114 7.38 -5.16 18.01
C ARG A 114 7.64 -6.53 17.41
N ARG A 115 6.69 -7.03 16.63
CA ARG A 115 6.85 -8.33 15.96
C ARG A 115 7.90 -8.29 14.86
N VAL A 116 7.97 -7.17 14.11
CA VAL A 116 8.92 -7.04 12.99
C VAL A 116 10.24 -6.44 13.43
N ALA A 117 10.26 -5.73 14.54
CA ALA A 117 11.46 -5.07 15.07
C ALA A 117 11.55 -5.33 16.58
N PRO A 118 11.87 -6.57 17.00
CA PRO A 118 11.97 -6.89 18.42
C PRO A 118 12.99 -5.98 19.10
N GLY A 119 12.68 -5.51 20.27
CA GLY A 119 13.54 -4.58 20.97
C GLY A 119 13.23 -3.11 20.73
N THR A 120 12.33 -2.80 19.80
CA THR A 120 11.83 -1.44 19.64
C THR A 120 10.94 -1.10 20.83
N ALA A 121 11.26 -0.04 21.49
CA ALA A 121 10.53 0.36 22.68
C ALA A 121 9.32 1.24 22.37
#